data_7660ca735778e99f38bb57888656ec39
#
_entry.id   7660ca735778e99f38bb57888656ec39
#
_cell.length_a   1.000
_cell.length_b   1.000
_cell.length_c   1.000
_cell.angle_alpha   90.00
_cell.angle_beta   90.00
_cell.angle_gamma   90.00
#
_symmetry.space_group_name_H-M   'P 1'
#
loop_
_entity.id
_entity.type
_entity.pdbx_description
1 polymer ?
#
loop_
_entity_poly.entity_id
_entity_poly.type
_entity_poly.pdbx_seq_one_letter_code
_entity_poly.pdbx_strand_id
1 'polypeptide(L)'
;MFDQLGGLQKLVRGKTVAIKLNMTGGPGAKLNNLPTQMTHWVHPQVIGSLISLLGSAGAQRIRLLESAPVGTKSLEEFMLSAGWQPKDFSSAAPHVEFENTNFLGSGKTYARFMVPGGGLMYAGYDLNHSYLDADVFVSLAKLKEHRTAGVTLSMKNWFGITPCTIYSQQAPEDEPSIVPVGYRGPMHSGSRVPPKSAPQPVAESKDPGFRVPRVTADLVAARPIHLAVIDGIYTMTGGELPNQERNWIHRPVHPGVLIAGMNCVSTDAVATAVMGLDPMADRGAPPFETCDSTLRLAEHLGVGTRDLTRIEVVGTPIAKARFKFPTLTQLTT
;
A
#
# COMPACT_ATOMS: atom_id res chain seq x y z
N MET A 1 10.48 -15.78 10.59
CA MET A 1 10.21 -15.16 9.29
C MET A 1 11.40 -14.35 8.79
N PHE A 2 11.78 -13.22 9.44
CA PHE A 2 12.86 -12.38 8.91
C PHE A 2 14.25 -13.03 8.93
N ASP A 3 14.55 -13.90 9.87
CA ASP A 3 15.82 -14.65 9.88
C ASP A 3 15.97 -15.55 8.65
N GLN A 4 14.86 -16.12 8.16
CA GLN A 4 14.82 -16.90 6.92
C GLN A 4 15.08 -16.05 5.66
N LEU A 5 14.87 -14.74 5.73
CA LEU A 5 15.20 -13.76 4.68
C LEU A 5 16.61 -13.17 4.82
N GLY A 6 17.45 -13.73 5.68
CA GLY A 6 18.81 -13.24 5.93
C GLY A 6 18.92 -12.19 7.04
N GLY A 7 17.83 -11.96 7.80
CA GLY A 7 17.74 -11.03 8.92
C GLY A 7 17.56 -9.57 8.52
N LEU A 8 17.03 -8.76 9.43
CA LEU A 8 16.75 -7.34 9.20
C LEU A 8 18.00 -6.45 9.36
N GLN A 9 19.01 -6.92 10.13
CA GLN A 9 20.15 -6.09 10.53
C GLN A 9 20.93 -5.49 9.36
N LYS A 10 21.19 -6.30 8.31
CA LYS A 10 21.88 -5.83 7.09
C LYS A 10 21.10 -4.74 6.36
N LEU A 11 19.76 -4.79 6.44
CA LEU A 11 18.88 -3.85 5.78
C LEU A 11 18.81 -2.51 6.54
N VAL A 12 18.70 -2.55 7.88
CA VAL A 12 18.23 -1.39 8.67
C VAL A 12 19.23 -0.80 9.67
N ARG A 13 20.35 -1.46 9.98
CA ARG A 13 21.30 -0.98 11.00
C ARG A 13 21.81 0.42 10.68
N GLY A 14 21.65 1.35 11.62
CA GLY A 14 22.10 2.75 11.54
C GLY A 14 21.30 3.59 10.53
N LYS A 15 20.15 3.09 10.04
CA LYS A 15 19.37 3.75 8.99
C LYS A 15 18.05 4.30 9.51
N THR A 16 17.51 5.29 8.79
CA THR A 16 16.12 5.74 8.91
C THR A 16 15.23 4.80 8.11
N VAL A 17 14.27 4.17 8.79
CA VAL A 17 13.29 3.26 8.19
C VAL A 17 11.92 3.91 8.15
N ALA A 18 11.32 4.01 6.98
CA ALA A 18 9.96 4.49 6.79
C ALA A 18 9.01 3.30 6.55
N ILE A 19 7.95 3.20 7.35
CA ILE A 19 6.93 2.17 7.25
C ILE A 19 5.64 2.81 6.74
N LYS A 20 5.25 2.53 5.49
CA LYS A 20 3.93 2.89 4.97
C LYS A 20 2.90 1.90 5.51
N LEU A 21 1.98 2.39 6.29
CA LEU A 21 0.86 1.62 6.84
C LEU A 21 -0.23 1.39 5.79
N ASN A 22 -1.18 0.52 6.07
CA ASN A 22 -2.38 0.32 5.26
C ASN A 22 -3.63 0.59 6.11
N MET A 23 -4.08 1.85 6.11
CA MET A 23 -5.22 2.33 6.88
C MET A 23 -6.22 3.02 5.94
N THR A 24 -6.67 2.28 4.91
CA THR A 24 -7.56 2.79 3.85
C THR A 24 -8.94 3.18 4.43
N GLY A 25 -9.45 4.35 4.03
CA GLY A 25 -10.74 4.87 4.52
C GLY A 25 -10.67 5.37 5.97
N GLY A 26 -11.81 5.73 6.51
CA GLY A 26 -11.90 6.22 7.90
C GLY A 26 -12.21 5.11 8.90
N PRO A 27 -12.00 5.34 10.21
CA PRO A 27 -12.27 4.35 11.27
C PRO A 27 -13.75 4.01 11.43
N GLY A 28 -14.65 4.80 10.83
CA GLY A 28 -16.08 4.52 10.76
C GLY A 28 -16.50 3.49 9.70
N ALA A 29 -15.61 3.14 8.78
CA ALA A 29 -15.86 2.08 7.79
C ALA A 29 -15.76 0.71 8.46
N LYS A 30 -16.87 0.20 8.97
CA LYS A 30 -16.92 -1.06 9.73
C LYS A 30 -17.72 -2.12 8.98
N LEU A 31 -17.23 -3.35 8.99
CA LEU A 31 -17.94 -4.54 8.55
C LEU A 31 -18.49 -5.25 9.78
N ASN A 32 -19.82 -5.42 9.86
CA ASN A 32 -20.49 -6.09 10.99
C ASN A 32 -20.08 -5.55 12.38
N ASN A 33 -19.84 -4.23 12.48
CA ASN A 33 -19.35 -3.56 13.68
C ASN A 33 -17.96 -4.04 14.18
N LEU A 34 -17.24 -4.86 13.41
CA LEU A 34 -15.89 -5.28 13.77
C LEU A 34 -14.92 -4.09 13.73
N PRO A 35 -13.90 -4.08 14.59
CA PRO A 35 -12.80 -3.13 14.50
C PRO A 35 -12.10 -3.21 13.15
N THR A 36 -11.63 -2.07 12.61
CA THR A 36 -11.01 -1.96 11.27
C THR A 36 -9.82 -2.91 11.07
N GLN A 37 -9.03 -3.16 12.12
CA GLN A 37 -7.88 -4.08 12.08
C GLN A 37 -8.27 -5.56 11.90
N MET A 38 -9.50 -5.90 12.22
CA MET A 38 -10.04 -7.27 11.99
C MET A 38 -10.53 -7.46 10.55
N THR A 39 -10.52 -6.39 9.74
CA THR A 39 -11.05 -6.39 8.38
C THR A 39 -10.04 -5.83 7.36
N HIS A 40 -9.94 -4.52 7.21
CA HIS A 40 -9.25 -3.90 6.08
C HIS A 40 -8.02 -3.06 6.44
N TRP A 41 -7.74 -2.84 7.74
CA TRP A 41 -6.51 -2.19 8.21
C TRP A 41 -5.49 -3.21 8.70
N VAL A 42 -4.22 -2.86 8.62
CA VAL A 42 -3.15 -3.63 9.28
C VAL A 42 -3.39 -3.65 10.79
N HIS A 43 -3.14 -4.79 11.41
CA HIS A 43 -3.38 -4.98 12.85
C HIS A 43 -2.32 -4.23 13.68
N PRO A 44 -2.71 -3.47 14.73
CA PRO A 44 -1.77 -2.67 15.53
C PRO A 44 -0.66 -3.51 16.18
N GLN A 45 -0.94 -4.75 16.57
CA GLN A 45 0.10 -5.65 17.09
C GLN A 45 1.15 -6.01 16.02
N VAL A 46 0.76 -6.15 14.76
CA VAL A 46 1.71 -6.37 13.65
C VAL A 46 2.58 -5.13 13.44
N ILE A 47 1.98 -3.93 13.53
CA ILE A 47 2.73 -2.66 13.45
C ILE A 47 3.75 -2.58 14.60
N GLY A 48 3.31 -2.75 15.85
CA GLY A 48 4.18 -2.68 17.03
C GLY A 48 5.28 -3.74 17.02
N SER A 49 4.96 -4.98 16.62
CA SER A 49 5.96 -6.06 16.49
C SER A 49 7.01 -5.73 15.43
N LEU A 50 6.60 -5.19 14.29
CA LEU A 50 7.54 -4.79 13.23
C LEU A 50 8.45 -3.66 13.70
N ILE A 51 7.91 -2.64 14.38
CA ILE A 51 8.70 -1.54 14.96
C ILE A 51 9.75 -2.11 15.93
N SER A 52 9.35 -2.98 16.86
CA SER A 52 10.24 -3.60 17.83
C SER A 52 11.35 -4.41 17.17
N LEU A 53 11.04 -5.20 16.17
CA LEU A 53 12.01 -6.01 15.41
C LEU A 53 13.00 -5.14 14.62
N LEU A 54 12.54 -4.06 14.00
CA LEU A 54 13.39 -3.10 13.28
C LEU A 54 14.31 -2.35 14.26
N GLY A 55 13.79 -1.92 15.41
CA GLY A 55 14.58 -1.29 16.48
C GLY A 55 15.65 -2.23 17.02
N SER A 56 15.29 -3.48 17.34
CA SER A 56 16.21 -4.53 17.78
C SER A 56 17.27 -4.89 16.74
N ALA A 57 16.95 -4.74 15.45
CA ALA A 57 17.89 -4.92 14.34
C ALA A 57 18.82 -3.71 14.15
N GLY A 58 18.67 -2.64 14.94
CA GLY A 58 19.53 -1.47 14.94
C GLY A 58 19.10 -0.33 14.02
N ALA A 59 17.81 -0.24 13.65
CA ALA A 59 17.30 0.94 12.97
C ALA A 59 17.54 2.19 13.87
N GLN A 60 18.09 3.25 13.29
CA GLN A 60 18.40 4.47 14.03
C GLN A 60 17.14 5.31 14.29
N ARG A 61 16.22 5.29 13.35
CA ARG A 61 14.97 6.06 13.35
C ARG A 61 13.90 5.28 12.60
N ILE A 62 12.70 5.25 13.12
CA ILE A 62 11.56 4.58 12.49
C ILE A 62 10.45 5.61 12.28
N ARG A 63 9.94 5.75 11.07
CA ARG A 63 8.86 6.67 10.73
C ARG A 63 7.64 5.88 10.27
N LEU A 64 6.53 6.04 10.94
CA LEU A 64 5.22 5.54 10.52
C LEU A 64 4.59 6.54 9.58
N LEU A 65 4.28 6.12 8.36
CA LEU A 65 3.78 6.96 7.30
C LEU A 65 2.39 6.51 6.85
N GLU A 66 1.45 7.43 6.74
CA GLU A 66 0.16 7.23 6.08
C GLU A 66 -0.33 8.54 5.49
N SER A 67 -0.96 8.51 4.31
CA SER A 67 -1.78 9.62 3.83
C SER A 67 -3.17 9.47 4.44
N ALA A 68 -3.32 9.92 5.68
CA ALA A 68 -4.56 9.80 6.41
C ALA A 68 -5.74 10.42 5.64
N PRO A 69 -6.94 9.84 5.71
CA PRO A 69 -8.10 10.41 5.02
C PRO A 69 -8.46 11.80 5.54
N VAL A 70 -9.25 12.46 4.74
CA VAL A 70 -9.69 13.84 4.89
C VAL A 70 -10.08 14.21 6.33
N GLY A 71 -9.62 15.39 6.77
CA GLY A 71 -10.02 16.03 8.03
C GLY A 71 -9.09 15.77 9.21
N THR A 72 -8.13 14.86 9.10
CA THR A 72 -7.11 14.66 10.15
C THR A 72 -5.85 15.47 9.86
N LYS A 73 -5.33 16.15 10.88
CA LYS A 73 -4.12 16.98 10.77
C LYS A 73 -2.86 16.15 10.94
N SER A 74 -2.84 15.23 11.90
CA SER A 74 -1.71 14.35 12.17
C SER A 74 -2.10 12.88 12.05
N LEU A 75 -1.10 12.00 11.90
CA LEU A 75 -1.33 10.56 11.88
C LEU A 75 -1.76 10.06 13.26
N GLU A 76 -1.26 10.68 14.33
CA GLU A 76 -1.65 10.37 15.71
C GLU A 76 -3.13 10.65 15.97
N GLU A 77 -3.66 11.80 15.51
CA GLU A 77 -5.10 12.11 15.60
C GLU A 77 -5.95 11.06 14.87
N PHE A 78 -5.47 10.60 13.71
CA PHE A 78 -6.15 9.56 12.96
C PHE A 78 -6.14 8.21 13.70
N MET A 79 -5.03 7.83 14.33
CA MET A 79 -4.92 6.63 15.15
C MET A 79 -5.82 6.73 16.40
N LEU A 80 -5.84 7.88 17.08
CA LEU A 80 -6.71 8.11 18.23
C LEU A 80 -8.20 8.00 17.85
N SER A 81 -8.59 8.50 16.69
CA SER A 81 -9.98 8.39 16.20
C SER A 81 -10.41 6.94 15.93
N ALA A 82 -9.43 6.04 15.72
CA ALA A 82 -9.64 4.60 15.60
C ALA A 82 -9.60 3.86 16.95
N GLY A 83 -9.37 4.56 18.05
CA GLY A 83 -9.20 4.00 19.38
C GLY A 83 -7.81 3.43 19.64
N TRP A 84 -6.82 3.75 18.80
CA TRP A 84 -5.43 3.32 19.00
C TRP A 84 -4.66 4.37 19.76
N GLN A 85 -3.70 3.93 20.58
CA GLN A 85 -2.83 4.84 21.34
C GLN A 85 -1.48 4.97 20.63
N PRO A 86 -1.12 6.15 20.09
CA PRO A 86 0.19 6.36 19.44
C PRO A 86 1.36 5.97 20.33
N LYS A 87 1.23 6.13 21.66
CA LYS A 87 2.24 5.74 22.64
C LYS A 87 2.59 4.25 22.57
N ASP A 88 1.65 3.36 22.22
CA ASP A 88 1.92 1.92 22.11
C ASP A 88 2.94 1.64 20.99
N PHE A 89 2.91 2.43 19.94
CA PHE A 89 3.87 2.32 18.83
C PHE A 89 5.20 3.03 19.15
N SER A 90 5.14 4.23 19.72
CA SER A 90 6.35 5.01 20.01
C SER A 90 7.19 4.39 21.13
N SER A 91 6.61 3.55 22.00
CA SER A 91 7.32 2.80 23.02
C SER A 91 7.94 1.49 22.52
N ALA A 92 7.62 1.03 21.28
CA ALA A 92 8.09 -0.24 20.74
C ALA A 92 9.57 -0.21 20.29
N ALA A 93 10.13 0.99 20.01
CA ALA A 93 11.56 1.20 19.74
C ALA A 93 11.97 2.64 20.08
N PRO A 94 13.28 2.95 20.26
CA PRO A 94 13.76 4.31 20.31
C PRO A 94 13.48 5.06 19.00
N HIS A 95 13.19 6.37 19.07
CA HIS A 95 13.05 7.26 17.91
C HIS A 95 12.00 6.82 16.87
N VAL A 96 10.78 6.57 17.34
CA VAL A 96 9.60 6.34 16.47
C VAL A 96 8.85 7.64 16.26
N GLU A 97 8.55 7.97 15.01
CA GLU A 97 7.86 9.19 14.59
C GLU A 97 6.65 8.85 13.73
N PHE A 98 5.72 9.80 13.64
CA PHE A 98 4.50 9.68 12.87
C PHE A 98 4.43 10.81 11.83
N GLU A 99 3.97 10.51 10.63
CA GLU A 99 3.85 11.51 9.57
C GLU A 99 2.57 11.28 8.74
N ASN A 100 1.74 12.32 8.65
CA ASN A 100 0.68 12.38 7.64
C ASN A 100 1.28 12.84 6.32
N THR A 101 1.49 11.92 5.40
CA THR A 101 2.17 12.16 4.13
C THR A 101 1.33 12.90 3.07
N ASN A 102 0.14 13.38 3.44
CA ASN A 102 -0.58 14.37 2.63
C ASN A 102 0.10 15.76 2.62
N PHE A 103 0.98 16.02 3.58
CA PHE A 103 1.69 17.29 3.72
C PHE A 103 3.14 17.21 3.21
N LEU A 104 3.87 18.34 3.30
CA LEU A 104 5.23 18.47 2.75
C LEU A 104 6.27 17.63 3.51
N GLY A 105 6.08 17.43 4.80
CA GLY A 105 7.11 16.90 5.70
C GLY A 105 8.17 17.95 6.01
N SER A 106 9.44 17.58 5.96
CA SER A 106 10.60 18.45 6.26
C SER A 106 10.89 19.49 5.18
N GLY A 107 10.33 19.35 3.98
CA GLY A 107 10.61 20.20 2.83
C GLY A 107 9.73 21.45 2.74
N LYS A 108 10.19 22.42 1.95
CA LYS A 108 9.41 23.62 1.58
C LYS A 108 8.49 23.38 0.39
N THR A 109 8.79 22.39 -0.43
CA THR A 109 8.01 21.89 -1.57
C THR A 109 7.92 20.38 -1.48
N TYR A 110 7.05 19.73 -2.25
CA TYR A 110 7.06 18.27 -2.36
C TYR A 110 8.35 17.78 -3.04
N ALA A 111 8.81 16.59 -2.67
CA ALA A 111 9.94 15.95 -3.31
C ALA A 111 9.49 15.26 -4.60
N ARG A 112 10.17 15.54 -5.72
CA ARG A 112 9.84 14.96 -7.02
C ARG A 112 10.64 13.69 -7.29
N PHE A 113 9.92 12.61 -7.60
CA PHE A 113 10.48 11.31 -7.97
C PHE A 113 10.12 10.98 -9.40
N MET A 114 11.14 10.86 -10.26
CA MET A 114 10.94 10.49 -11.67
C MET A 114 10.80 8.98 -11.80
N VAL A 115 9.92 8.55 -12.70
CA VAL A 115 9.75 7.13 -13.02
C VAL A 115 10.82 6.74 -14.06
N PRO A 116 11.62 5.69 -13.82
CA PRO A 116 12.55 5.19 -14.81
C PRO A 116 11.82 4.86 -16.13
N GLY A 117 12.40 5.30 -17.25
CA GLY A 117 11.79 5.10 -18.57
C GLY A 117 10.60 6.01 -18.89
N GLY A 118 10.26 7.00 -18.04
CA GLY A 118 9.22 7.99 -18.31
C GLY A 118 7.81 7.61 -17.84
N GLY A 119 7.67 6.46 -17.21
CA GLY A 119 6.42 6.00 -16.59
C GLY A 119 5.35 5.48 -17.55
N LEU A 120 4.35 4.81 -16.98
CA LEU A 120 3.20 4.24 -17.70
C LEU A 120 1.96 5.15 -17.60
N MET A 121 1.87 5.94 -16.54
CA MET A 121 0.76 6.89 -16.31
C MET A 121 1.24 8.30 -16.05
N TYR A 122 2.34 8.46 -15.30
CA TYR A 122 2.99 9.74 -15.02
C TYR A 122 4.49 9.58 -15.14
N ALA A 123 5.18 10.59 -15.71
CA ALA A 123 6.64 10.58 -15.78
C ALA A 123 7.32 10.74 -14.41
N GLY A 124 6.59 11.22 -13.42
CA GLY A 124 7.07 11.42 -12.05
C GLY A 124 5.94 11.69 -11.07
N TYR A 125 6.29 11.75 -9.79
CA TYR A 125 5.36 11.98 -8.68
C TYR A 125 5.96 12.95 -7.69
N ASP A 126 5.16 13.89 -7.21
CA ASP A 126 5.48 14.79 -6.11
C ASP A 126 4.95 14.19 -4.81
N LEU A 127 5.85 13.89 -3.88
CA LEU A 127 5.58 13.15 -2.65
C LEU A 127 6.09 13.91 -1.42
N ASN A 128 5.61 13.52 -0.24
CA ASN A 128 6.11 14.01 1.04
C ASN A 128 7.61 13.73 1.18
N HIS A 129 8.35 14.64 1.81
CA HIS A 129 9.79 14.52 2.03
C HIS A 129 10.22 13.29 2.84
N SER A 130 9.32 12.68 3.63
CA SER A 130 9.63 11.41 4.30
C SER A 130 10.03 10.30 3.34
N TYR A 131 9.53 10.34 2.10
CA TYR A 131 9.95 9.41 1.04
C TYR A 131 11.29 9.75 0.39
N LEU A 132 11.85 10.93 0.65
CA LEU A 132 13.21 11.32 0.28
C LEU A 132 14.20 11.06 1.41
N ASP A 133 13.80 11.37 2.65
CA ASP A 133 14.67 11.45 3.83
C ASP A 133 14.94 10.09 4.50
N ALA A 134 14.24 9.03 4.11
CA ALA A 134 14.46 7.70 4.65
C ALA A 134 15.34 6.84 3.74
N ASP A 135 16.14 5.97 4.37
CA ASP A 135 17.06 5.06 3.68
C ASP A 135 16.38 3.75 3.26
N VAL A 136 15.42 3.29 4.07
CA VAL A 136 14.72 2.02 3.88
C VAL A 136 13.22 2.21 3.91
N PHE A 137 12.54 1.64 2.92
CA PHE A 137 11.09 1.70 2.79
C PHE A 137 10.46 0.34 3.00
N VAL A 138 9.53 0.28 3.93
CA VAL A 138 8.72 -0.89 4.25
C VAL A 138 7.28 -0.61 3.86
N SER A 139 6.70 -1.45 3.03
CA SER A 139 5.25 -1.47 2.80
C SER A 139 4.61 -2.51 3.72
N LEU A 140 3.90 -2.05 4.74
CA LEU A 140 3.14 -2.90 5.64
C LEU A 140 1.68 -2.91 5.19
N ALA A 141 1.30 -3.94 4.47
CA ALA A 141 0.05 -4.04 3.74
C ALA A 141 -0.91 -5.06 4.35
N LYS A 142 -2.20 -4.94 3.99
CA LYS A 142 -3.24 -5.93 4.31
C LYS A 142 -3.44 -6.90 3.16
N LEU A 143 -3.59 -8.19 3.47
CA LEU A 143 -3.94 -9.24 2.51
C LEU A 143 -5.41 -9.10 2.15
N LYS A 144 -5.73 -8.47 1.01
CA LYS A 144 -7.12 -8.27 0.57
C LYS A 144 -7.22 -8.03 -0.93
N GLU A 145 -8.39 -8.27 -1.47
CA GLU A 145 -8.77 -7.94 -2.84
C GLU A 145 -8.83 -6.42 -3.05
N HIS A 146 -8.82 -6.02 -4.30
CA HIS A 146 -9.00 -4.63 -4.70
C HIS A 146 -9.71 -4.56 -6.06
N ARG A 147 -10.81 -3.81 -6.14
CA ARG A 147 -11.63 -3.72 -7.34
C ARG A 147 -10.86 -3.29 -8.59
N THR A 148 -10.02 -2.27 -8.49
CA THR A 148 -9.35 -1.63 -9.63
C THR A 148 -7.86 -1.94 -9.73
N ALA A 149 -7.37 -2.89 -8.94
CA ALA A 149 -5.98 -3.36 -8.96
C ALA A 149 -5.86 -4.88 -8.76
N GLY A 150 -6.99 -5.61 -8.70
CA GLY A 150 -7.05 -7.03 -8.41
C GLY A 150 -6.79 -7.34 -6.93
N VAL A 151 -5.63 -6.98 -6.43
CA VAL A 151 -5.21 -7.18 -5.04
C VAL A 151 -4.63 -5.88 -4.43
N THR A 152 -4.74 -5.74 -3.12
CA THR A 152 -4.13 -4.61 -2.40
C THR A 152 -2.64 -4.85 -2.23
N LEU A 153 -2.26 -5.74 -1.35
CA LEU A 153 -0.90 -6.18 -1.05
C LEU A 153 0.11 -5.02 -0.93
N SER A 154 1.42 -5.29 -1.09
CA SER A 154 2.45 -4.29 -0.84
C SER A 154 2.52 -3.19 -1.90
N MET A 155 2.36 -3.54 -3.18
CA MET A 155 2.45 -2.57 -4.26
C MET A 155 1.25 -1.61 -4.28
N LYS A 156 0.00 -2.13 -4.17
CA LYS A 156 -1.18 -1.24 -4.16
C LYS A 156 -1.27 -0.40 -2.88
N ASN A 157 -0.75 -0.89 -1.76
CA ASN A 157 -0.56 -0.07 -0.56
C ASN A 157 0.32 1.15 -0.86
N TRP A 158 1.32 1.00 -1.73
CA TRP A 158 2.21 2.08 -2.15
C TRP A 158 1.51 3.17 -2.97
N PHE A 159 0.41 2.88 -3.64
CA PHE A 159 -0.44 3.90 -4.27
C PHE A 159 -0.85 5.01 -3.28
N GLY A 160 -1.02 4.66 -2.01
CA GLY A 160 -1.36 5.58 -0.92
C GLY A 160 -0.25 6.55 -0.50
N ILE A 161 0.96 6.51 -1.10
CA ILE A 161 2.01 7.50 -0.82
C ILE A 161 1.75 8.85 -1.50
N THR A 162 0.85 8.89 -2.49
CA THR A 162 0.50 10.11 -3.21
C THR A 162 -0.36 11.03 -2.33
N PRO A 163 0.05 12.30 -2.10
CA PRO A 163 -0.68 13.22 -1.25
C PRO A 163 -1.99 13.69 -1.88
N CYS A 164 -3.07 13.70 -1.07
CA CYS A 164 -4.37 14.22 -1.52
C CYS A 164 -4.37 15.75 -1.74
N THR A 165 -3.41 16.48 -1.23
CA THR A 165 -3.18 17.90 -1.51
C THR A 165 -2.84 18.18 -2.97
N ILE A 166 -2.28 17.19 -3.68
CA ILE A 166 -1.94 17.26 -5.11
C ILE A 166 -2.92 16.42 -5.94
N TYR A 167 -3.13 15.17 -5.52
CA TYR A 167 -3.78 14.16 -6.36
C TYR A 167 -5.24 13.90 -5.99
N SER A 168 -5.87 14.82 -5.24
CA SER A 168 -7.31 14.72 -4.99
C SER A 168 -8.13 15.38 -6.10
N GLN A 169 -9.39 14.98 -6.19
CA GLN A 169 -10.36 15.60 -7.09
C GLN A 169 -10.69 17.05 -6.75
N GLN A 170 -10.31 17.53 -5.56
CA GLN A 170 -10.55 18.89 -5.08
C GLN A 170 -9.25 19.70 -4.98
N ALA A 171 -8.11 19.16 -5.46
CA ALA A 171 -6.88 19.91 -5.54
C ALA A 171 -7.05 21.09 -6.51
N PRO A 172 -6.51 22.29 -6.22
CA PRO A 172 -6.54 23.44 -7.13
C PRO A 172 -5.81 23.14 -8.46
N GLU A 173 -6.01 23.99 -9.47
CA GLU A 173 -5.41 23.80 -10.80
C GLU A 173 -3.95 24.26 -10.87
N ASP A 174 -3.59 25.27 -10.12
CA ASP A 174 -2.27 25.87 -10.25
C ASP A 174 -1.28 25.32 -9.20
N GLU A 175 -1.68 25.28 -7.93
CA GLU A 175 -0.81 24.89 -6.81
C GLU A 175 -1.45 23.80 -5.94
N PRO A 176 -0.66 23.00 -5.20
CA PRO A 176 -1.19 22.05 -4.24
C PRO A 176 -2.08 22.69 -3.17
N SER A 177 -3.12 22.00 -2.76
CA SER A 177 -3.96 22.44 -1.64
C SER A 177 -3.17 22.45 -0.33
N ILE A 178 -3.45 23.41 0.55
CA ILE A 178 -2.92 23.43 1.92
C ILE A 178 -3.67 22.46 2.85
N VAL A 179 -4.82 21.93 2.43
CA VAL A 179 -5.63 20.98 3.19
C VAL A 179 -5.93 19.79 2.28
N PRO A 180 -5.64 18.54 2.72
CA PRO A 180 -6.03 17.37 1.96
C PRO A 180 -7.54 17.18 2.00
N VAL A 181 -8.17 17.15 0.84
CA VAL A 181 -9.62 16.99 0.69
C VAL A 181 -9.94 16.01 -0.43
N GLY A 182 -11.05 15.30 -0.27
CA GLY A 182 -11.53 14.33 -1.25
C GLY A 182 -10.68 13.05 -1.34
N TYR A 183 -10.93 12.29 -2.39
CA TYR A 183 -10.19 11.07 -2.72
C TYR A 183 -9.33 11.29 -3.97
N ARG A 184 -8.44 10.38 -4.27
CA ARG A 184 -7.47 10.45 -5.39
C ARG A 184 -8.13 10.23 -6.76
N GLY A 185 -9.18 11.02 -7.08
CA GLY A 185 -9.92 10.94 -8.33
C GLY A 185 -9.04 11.05 -9.58
N PRO A 186 -8.09 12.01 -9.69
CA PRO A 186 -7.14 12.09 -10.78
C PRO A 186 -6.38 10.78 -11.01
N MET A 187 -5.97 10.11 -9.95
CA MET A 187 -5.21 8.86 -10.01
C MET A 187 -6.10 7.65 -10.38
N HIS A 188 -7.37 7.64 -9.92
CA HIS A 188 -8.29 6.54 -10.18
C HIS A 188 -8.95 6.62 -11.55
N SER A 189 -9.56 7.75 -11.89
CA SER A 189 -10.42 7.86 -13.08
C SER A 189 -10.04 9.01 -14.03
N GLY A 190 -8.96 9.75 -13.74
CA GLY A 190 -8.63 10.92 -14.54
C GLY A 190 -9.75 11.96 -14.55
N SER A 191 -10.55 12.01 -13.47
CA SER A 191 -11.65 12.98 -13.34
C SER A 191 -11.17 14.42 -13.35
N ARG A 192 -9.91 14.61 -13.04
CA ARG A 192 -9.19 15.88 -13.07
C ARG A 192 -7.70 15.64 -13.29
N VAL A 193 -6.96 16.61 -13.77
CA VAL A 193 -5.50 16.60 -13.80
C VAL A 193 -4.92 17.15 -12.50
N PRO A 194 -3.73 16.72 -12.07
CA PRO A 194 -3.02 17.35 -10.95
C PRO A 194 -2.74 18.84 -11.22
N PRO A 195 -2.41 19.65 -10.20
CA PRO A 195 -1.95 21.03 -10.38
C PRO A 195 -0.84 21.13 -11.43
N LYS A 196 -0.77 22.24 -12.16
CA LYS A 196 0.22 22.45 -13.23
C LYS A 196 1.67 22.34 -12.75
N SER A 197 1.91 22.67 -11.50
CA SER A 197 3.23 22.55 -10.85
C SER A 197 3.68 21.11 -10.64
N ALA A 198 2.73 20.15 -10.58
CA ALA A 198 3.00 18.72 -10.41
C ALA A 198 3.20 18.01 -11.76
N PRO A 199 3.84 16.81 -11.79
CA PRO A 199 3.93 15.99 -12.99
C PRO A 199 2.57 15.67 -13.59
N GLN A 200 2.43 15.89 -14.90
CA GLN A 200 1.21 15.63 -15.64
C GLN A 200 1.15 14.19 -16.17
N PRO A 201 -0.05 13.64 -16.44
CA PRO A 201 -0.16 12.31 -17.02
C PRO A 201 0.45 12.22 -18.42
N VAL A 202 1.13 11.10 -18.71
CA VAL A 202 1.71 10.77 -20.02
C VAL A 202 0.79 9.85 -20.83
N ALA A 203 -0.28 9.35 -20.21
CA ALA A 203 -1.30 8.55 -20.86
C ALA A 203 -2.70 9.05 -20.49
N GLU A 204 -3.65 8.94 -21.40
CA GLU A 204 -5.04 9.33 -21.18
C GLU A 204 -5.92 8.10 -21.05
N SER A 205 -6.72 8.06 -20.01
CA SER A 205 -7.79 7.09 -19.81
C SER A 205 -8.69 7.55 -18.67
N LYS A 206 -9.96 7.22 -18.72
CA LYS A 206 -10.91 7.39 -17.61
C LYS A 206 -11.24 6.06 -16.93
N ASP A 207 -10.68 4.95 -17.42
CA ASP A 207 -10.87 3.62 -16.86
C ASP A 207 -9.98 3.44 -15.61
N PRO A 208 -10.56 3.24 -14.42
CA PRO A 208 -9.80 2.99 -13.21
C PRO A 208 -8.94 1.72 -13.29
N GLY A 209 -9.43 0.69 -14.00
CA GLY A 209 -8.71 -0.57 -14.22
C GLY A 209 -7.50 -0.43 -15.13
N PHE A 210 -7.40 0.63 -15.91
CA PHE A 210 -6.21 1.02 -16.67
C PHE A 210 -5.27 1.87 -15.82
N ARG A 211 -5.80 2.90 -15.13
CA ARG A 211 -5.02 3.92 -14.43
C ARG A 211 -4.36 3.42 -13.15
N VAL A 212 -5.16 2.82 -12.25
CA VAL A 212 -4.68 2.43 -10.90
C VAL A 212 -3.51 1.45 -10.95
N PRO A 213 -3.52 0.39 -11.81
CA PRO A 213 -2.38 -0.50 -11.95
C PRO A 213 -1.11 0.22 -12.46
N ARG A 214 -1.24 1.13 -13.44
CA ARG A 214 -0.10 1.90 -13.98
C ARG A 214 0.49 2.85 -12.96
N VAL A 215 -0.34 3.63 -12.27
CA VAL A 215 0.10 4.49 -11.17
C VAL A 215 0.81 3.68 -10.10
N THR A 216 0.30 2.51 -9.75
CA THR A 216 0.92 1.62 -8.76
C THR A 216 2.29 1.13 -9.23
N ALA A 217 2.40 0.67 -10.48
CA ALA A 217 3.66 0.21 -11.07
C ALA A 217 4.69 1.35 -11.18
N ASP A 218 4.26 2.52 -11.64
CA ASP A 218 5.10 3.73 -11.69
C ASP A 218 5.66 4.10 -10.32
N LEU A 219 4.82 4.10 -9.28
CA LEU A 219 5.22 4.49 -7.92
C LEU A 219 6.24 3.51 -7.32
N VAL A 220 6.08 2.21 -7.52
CA VAL A 220 7.07 1.23 -7.01
C VAL A 220 8.36 1.27 -7.81
N ALA A 221 8.34 1.70 -9.07
CA ALA A 221 9.53 1.93 -9.88
C ALA A 221 10.23 3.25 -9.52
N ALA A 222 9.47 4.33 -9.29
CA ALA A 222 9.99 5.64 -8.89
C ALA A 222 10.56 5.64 -7.46
N ARG A 223 9.91 4.92 -6.55
CA ARG A 223 10.33 4.82 -5.15
C ARG A 223 10.23 3.35 -4.68
N PRO A 224 11.32 2.57 -4.81
CA PRO A 224 11.31 1.14 -4.52
C PRO A 224 10.97 0.80 -3.06
N ILE A 225 10.23 -0.30 -2.88
CA ILE A 225 9.96 -0.93 -1.59
C ILE A 225 11.10 -1.90 -1.29
N HIS A 226 11.80 -1.70 -0.16
CA HIS A 226 12.93 -2.54 0.25
C HIS A 226 12.49 -3.79 1.02
N LEU A 227 11.35 -3.69 1.73
CA LEU A 227 10.75 -4.79 2.47
C LEU A 227 9.22 -4.71 2.34
N ALA A 228 8.62 -5.74 1.79
CA ALA A 228 7.17 -5.93 1.81
C ALA A 228 6.79 -6.83 2.98
N VAL A 229 5.79 -6.40 3.77
CA VAL A 229 5.19 -7.20 4.85
C VAL A 229 3.69 -7.17 4.68
N ILE A 230 3.06 -8.34 4.64
CA ILE A 230 1.63 -8.47 4.37
C ILE A 230 0.96 -9.18 5.55
N ASP A 231 0.05 -8.44 6.19
CA ASP A 231 -0.78 -8.92 7.27
C ASP A 231 -2.03 -9.61 6.71
N GLY A 232 -2.08 -10.93 6.83
CA GLY A 232 -3.21 -11.78 6.52
C GLY A 232 -3.69 -12.56 7.74
N ILE A 233 -3.43 -12.08 8.98
CA ILE A 233 -3.94 -12.75 10.19
C ILE A 233 -5.47 -12.67 10.20
N TYR A 234 -6.02 -11.47 10.18
CA TYR A 234 -7.44 -11.18 9.97
C TYR A 234 -7.57 -10.28 8.76
N THR A 235 -8.61 -10.47 7.97
CA THR A 235 -8.89 -9.62 6.81
C THR A 235 -10.37 -9.70 6.41
N MET A 236 -10.70 -9.22 5.22
CA MET A 236 -12.03 -9.34 4.64
C MET A 236 -11.95 -9.71 3.16
N THR A 237 -13.01 -10.27 2.65
CA THR A 237 -13.26 -10.43 1.22
C THR A 237 -14.27 -9.39 0.74
N GLY A 238 -14.32 -9.14 -0.58
CA GLY A 238 -15.25 -8.20 -1.17
C GLY A 238 -14.66 -6.81 -1.42
N GLY A 239 -13.34 -6.70 -1.58
CA GLY A 239 -12.69 -5.47 -1.98
C GLY A 239 -11.85 -4.80 -0.88
N GLU A 240 -11.57 -3.52 -1.07
CA GLU A 240 -10.62 -2.78 -0.24
C GLU A 240 -11.22 -2.15 1.02
N LEU A 241 -12.54 -1.88 1.00
CA LEU A 241 -13.30 -1.24 2.08
C LEU A 241 -14.64 -1.94 2.31
N PRO A 242 -15.14 -2.02 3.55
CA PRO A 242 -16.49 -2.45 3.83
C PRO A 242 -17.52 -1.57 3.12
N ASN A 243 -18.53 -2.19 2.53
CA ASN A 243 -19.68 -1.51 1.92
C ASN A 243 -19.34 -0.53 0.78
N GLN A 244 -18.14 -0.60 0.22
CA GLN A 244 -17.74 0.23 -0.91
C GLN A 244 -18.56 -0.11 -2.17
N GLU A 245 -18.81 -1.39 -2.38
CA GLU A 245 -19.62 -1.91 -3.47
C GLU A 245 -20.90 -2.51 -2.91
N ARG A 246 -22.04 -1.85 -3.16
CA ARG A 246 -23.35 -2.25 -2.59
C ARG A 246 -23.80 -3.66 -2.98
N ASN A 247 -23.35 -4.15 -4.13
CA ASN A 247 -23.72 -5.45 -4.67
C ASN A 247 -22.69 -6.55 -4.39
N TRP A 248 -21.63 -6.26 -3.62
CA TRP A 248 -20.62 -7.26 -3.28
C TRP A 248 -20.82 -7.82 -1.88
N ILE A 249 -20.57 -9.12 -1.75
CA ILE A 249 -20.62 -9.80 -0.46
C ILE A 249 -19.31 -9.57 0.28
N HIS A 250 -19.37 -8.76 1.32
CA HIS A 250 -18.25 -8.52 2.22
C HIS A 250 -18.29 -9.48 3.40
N ARG A 251 -17.20 -10.19 3.67
CA ARG A 251 -17.10 -11.14 4.79
C ARG A 251 -15.77 -10.96 5.51
N PRO A 252 -15.77 -10.91 6.88
CA PRO A 252 -14.54 -11.03 7.64
C PRO A 252 -14.01 -12.45 7.49
N VAL A 253 -12.69 -12.60 7.32
CA VAL A 253 -12.03 -13.90 7.18
C VAL A 253 -10.71 -13.92 7.96
N HIS A 254 -10.24 -15.14 8.28
CA HIS A 254 -9.05 -15.34 9.10
C HIS A 254 -8.06 -16.31 8.43
N PRO A 255 -7.29 -15.87 7.44
CA PRO A 255 -6.27 -16.73 6.82
C PRO A 255 -5.17 -17.16 7.78
N GLY A 256 -4.85 -16.34 8.80
CA GLY A 256 -3.84 -16.68 9.82
C GLY A 256 -2.41 -16.65 9.31
N VAL A 257 -2.09 -15.82 8.31
CA VAL A 257 -0.77 -15.79 7.68
C VAL A 257 -0.10 -14.41 7.79
N LEU A 258 1.23 -14.43 7.86
CA LEU A 258 2.10 -13.28 7.63
C LEU A 258 3.06 -13.62 6.50
N ILE A 259 3.20 -12.71 5.52
CA ILE A 259 4.07 -12.89 4.35
C ILE A 259 5.04 -11.72 4.30
N ALA A 260 6.33 -12.00 4.06
CA ALA A 260 7.32 -10.93 3.89
C ALA A 260 8.33 -11.31 2.81
N GLY A 261 8.90 -10.28 2.14
CA GLY A 261 9.94 -10.47 1.14
C GLY A 261 10.66 -9.16 0.79
N MET A 262 11.86 -9.29 0.26
CA MET A 262 12.74 -8.17 -0.10
C MET A 262 12.45 -7.61 -1.51
N ASN A 263 11.51 -8.18 -2.24
CA ASN A 263 11.02 -7.69 -3.52
C ASN A 263 9.49 -7.64 -3.52
N CYS A 264 8.90 -6.48 -3.75
CA CYS A 264 7.46 -6.29 -3.64
C CYS A 264 6.66 -7.08 -4.69
N VAL A 265 7.15 -7.17 -5.93
CA VAL A 265 6.46 -7.93 -7.01
C VAL A 265 6.42 -9.41 -6.67
N SER A 266 7.56 -9.98 -6.29
CA SER A 266 7.67 -11.39 -5.90
C SER A 266 6.87 -11.71 -4.64
N THR A 267 6.89 -10.80 -3.65
CA THR A 267 6.10 -10.96 -2.42
C THR A 267 4.60 -10.92 -2.71
N ASP A 268 4.15 -9.98 -3.55
CA ASP A 268 2.75 -9.85 -3.94
C ASP A 268 2.30 -11.03 -4.83
N ALA A 269 3.19 -11.58 -5.67
CA ALA A 269 2.91 -12.79 -6.44
C ALA A 269 2.67 -14.01 -5.54
N VAL A 270 3.55 -14.21 -4.53
CA VAL A 270 3.37 -15.28 -3.52
C VAL A 270 2.08 -15.06 -2.73
N ALA A 271 1.80 -13.83 -2.29
CA ALA A 271 0.57 -13.52 -1.56
C ALA A 271 -0.69 -13.75 -2.40
N THR A 272 -0.67 -13.40 -3.70
CA THR A 272 -1.75 -13.68 -4.64
C THR A 272 -2.00 -15.19 -4.75
N ALA A 273 -0.94 -16.01 -4.84
CA ALA A 273 -1.07 -17.47 -4.85
C ALA A 273 -1.57 -18.04 -3.51
N VAL A 274 -1.18 -17.44 -2.37
CA VAL A 274 -1.72 -17.78 -1.05
C VAL A 274 -3.21 -17.45 -0.96
N MET A 275 -3.68 -16.39 -1.61
CA MET A 275 -5.12 -16.08 -1.74
C MET A 275 -5.87 -17.08 -2.64
N GLY A 276 -5.17 -18.04 -3.27
CA GLY A 276 -5.76 -19.02 -4.18
C GLY A 276 -6.02 -18.46 -5.58
N LEU A 277 -5.39 -17.33 -5.93
CA LEU A 277 -5.51 -16.62 -7.20
C LEU A 277 -4.24 -16.80 -8.03
N ASP A 278 -4.34 -16.57 -9.35
CA ASP A 278 -3.20 -16.72 -10.25
C ASP A 278 -2.41 -15.41 -10.39
N PRO A 279 -1.13 -15.34 -9.91
CA PRO A 279 -0.31 -14.15 -10.10
C PRO A 279 0.08 -13.90 -11.56
N MET A 280 -0.01 -14.93 -12.42
CA MET A 280 0.27 -14.81 -13.85
C MET A 280 -0.92 -14.32 -14.67
N ALA A 281 -2.11 -14.23 -14.05
CA ALA A 281 -3.31 -13.74 -14.73
C ALA A 281 -3.12 -12.33 -15.28
N ASP A 282 -3.78 -12.08 -16.40
CA ASP A 282 -3.92 -10.79 -17.04
C ASP A 282 -5.38 -10.28 -16.94
N ARG A 283 -5.63 -9.07 -17.44
CA ARG A 283 -6.97 -8.47 -17.45
C ARG A 283 -7.99 -9.41 -18.07
N GLY A 284 -9.12 -9.59 -17.40
CA GLY A 284 -10.19 -10.52 -17.76
C GLY A 284 -10.17 -11.84 -17.00
N ALA A 285 -9.10 -12.13 -16.22
CA ALA A 285 -8.99 -13.31 -15.38
C ALA A 285 -8.71 -12.95 -13.90
N PRO A 286 -9.21 -13.74 -12.93
CA PRO A 286 -8.98 -13.46 -11.51
C PRO A 286 -7.48 -13.45 -11.14
N PRO A 287 -7.03 -12.45 -10.33
CA PRO A 287 -7.80 -11.39 -9.66
C PRO A 287 -7.99 -10.11 -10.49
N PHE A 288 -7.58 -10.08 -11.76
CA PHE A 288 -7.55 -8.88 -12.59
C PHE A 288 -8.73 -8.80 -13.56
N GLU A 289 -9.94 -9.29 -13.18
CA GLU A 289 -11.11 -9.38 -14.07
C GLU A 289 -11.46 -8.02 -14.70
N THR A 290 -11.33 -6.92 -13.96
CA THR A 290 -11.75 -5.57 -14.40
C THR A 290 -10.59 -4.59 -14.54
N CYS A 291 -9.35 -5.04 -14.37
CA CYS A 291 -8.18 -4.16 -14.39
C CYS A 291 -6.97 -4.84 -15.03
N ASP A 292 -5.98 -4.05 -15.43
CA ASP A 292 -4.69 -4.59 -15.86
C ASP A 292 -3.94 -5.20 -14.67
N SER A 293 -3.09 -6.19 -14.93
CA SER A 293 -2.31 -6.83 -13.89
C SER A 293 -1.21 -5.89 -13.36
N THR A 294 -1.34 -5.45 -12.11
CA THR A 294 -0.34 -4.64 -11.43
C THR A 294 1.00 -5.36 -11.36
N LEU A 295 0.98 -6.69 -11.13
CA LEU A 295 2.16 -7.55 -11.10
C LEU A 295 2.90 -7.54 -12.44
N ARG A 296 2.18 -7.73 -13.54
CA ARG A 296 2.74 -7.72 -14.89
C ARG A 296 3.36 -6.36 -15.24
N LEU A 297 2.67 -5.27 -14.92
CA LEU A 297 3.17 -3.92 -15.22
C LEU A 297 4.45 -3.61 -14.45
N ALA A 298 4.52 -3.95 -13.16
CA ALA A 298 5.73 -3.77 -12.36
C ALA A 298 6.89 -4.68 -12.81
N GLU A 299 6.59 -5.93 -13.22
CA GLU A 299 7.58 -6.82 -13.85
C GLU A 299 8.11 -6.25 -15.16
N HIS A 300 7.24 -5.66 -16.00
CA HIS A 300 7.63 -4.99 -17.25
C HIS A 300 8.58 -3.80 -17.00
N LEU A 301 8.39 -3.07 -15.91
CA LEU A 301 9.29 -1.99 -15.49
C LEU A 301 10.59 -2.50 -14.83
N GLY A 302 10.81 -3.82 -14.75
CA GLY A 302 12.02 -4.41 -14.18
C GLY A 302 12.09 -4.37 -12.66
N VAL A 303 10.98 -4.13 -11.96
CA VAL A 303 10.95 -4.04 -10.47
C VAL A 303 11.15 -5.40 -9.81
N GLY A 304 10.66 -6.48 -10.44
CA GLY A 304 10.79 -7.84 -9.92
C GLY A 304 10.13 -8.87 -10.83
N THR A 305 9.83 -10.05 -10.32
CA THR A 305 9.13 -11.10 -11.08
C THR A 305 7.89 -11.62 -10.39
N ARG A 306 6.85 -11.93 -11.17
CA ARG A 306 5.62 -12.60 -10.73
C ARG A 306 5.62 -14.10 -10.97
N ASP A 307 6.64 -14.61 -11.65
CA ASP A 307 6.80 -16.03 -11.95
C ASP A 307 7.25 -16.81 -10.71
N LEU A 308 6.34 -17.58 -10.12
CA LEU A 308 6.59 -18.37 -8.91
C LEU A 308 7.71 -19.40 -9.06
N THR A 309 8.05 -19.84 -10.27
CA THR A 309 9.15 -20.77 -10.52
C THR A 309 10.53 -20.13 -10.32
N ARG A 310 10.57 -18.79 -10.29
CA ARG A 310 11.77 -17.97 -10.11
C ARG A 310 11.84 -17.34 -8.71
N ILE A 311 10.89 -17.67 -7.83
CA ILE A 311 10.78 -17.11 -6.48
C ILE A 311 11.05 -18.20 -5.46
N GLU A 312 12.09 -18.03 -4.65
CA GLU A 312 12.33 -18.90 -3.50
C GLU A 312 11.35 -18.54 -2.36
N VAL A 313 10.57 -19.52 -1.94
CA VAL A 313 9.62 -19.39 -0.82
C VAL A 313 10.15 -20.19 0.36
N VAL A 314 10.50 -19.47 1.44
CA VAL A 314 10.97 -20.08 2.69
C VAL A 314 9.87 -20.07 3.76
N GLY A 315 9.93 -21.01 4.70
CA GLY A 315 8.92 -21.18 5.75
C GLY A 315 7.75 -22.04 5.30
N THR A 316 6.52 -21.59 5.52
CA THR A 316 5.33 -22.37 5.16
C THR A 316 5.12 -22.39 3.64
N PRO A 317 5.07 -23.55 2.98
CA PRO A 317 4.80 -23.64 1.55
C PRO A 317 3.46 -23.02 1.17
N ILE A 318 3.38 -22.39 -0.01
CA ILE A 318 2.16 -21.73 -0.54
C ILE A 318 0.95 -22.66 -0.44
N ALA A 319 1.09 -23.94 -0.83
CA ALA A 319 -0.01 -24.89 -0.81
C ALA A 319 -0.61 -25.13 0.59
N LYS A 320 0.21 -25.02 1.65
CA LYS A 320 -0.22 -25.14 3.05
C LYS A 320 -0.78 -23.84 3.63
N ALA A 321 -0.29 -22.70 3.14
CA ALA A 321 -0.73 -21.37 3.57
C ALA A 321 -1.99 -20.90 2.81
N ARG A 322 -2.39 -21.62 1.75
CA ARG A 322 -3.47 -21.21 0.85
C ARG A 322 -4.80 -21.04 1.58
N PHE A 323 -5.37 -19.85 1.41
CA PHE A 323 -6.73 -19.49 1.81
C PHE A 323 -7.48 -18.96 0.59
N LYS A 324 -8.53 -19.64 0.16
CA LYS A 324 -9.23 -19.30 -1.08
C LYS A 324 -10.10 -18.05 -0.92
N PHE A 325 -9.68 -16.97 -1.55
CA PHE A 325 -10.49 -15.77 -1.73
C PHE A 325 -11.51 -15.97 -2.88
N PRO A 326 -12.68 -15.33 -2.82
CA PRO A 326 -13.66 -15.40 -3.91
C PRO A 326 -13.16 -14.66 -5.15
N THR A 327 -13.65 -15.04 -6.32
CA THR A 327 -13.53 -14.25 -7.56
C THR A 327 -14.62 -13.19 -7.62
N LEU A 328 -14.49 -12.20 -8.51
CA LEU A 328 -15.48 -11.13 -8.68
C LEU A 328 -16.88 -11.71 -8.94
N THR A 329 -16.98 -12.72 -9.79
CA THR A 329 -18.24 -13.41 -10.08
C THR A 329 -18.87 -14.05 -8.84
N GLN A 330 -18.06 -14.50 -7.87
CA GLN A 330 -18.55 -15.08 -6.61
C GLN A 330 -18.95 -14.01 -5.58
N LEU A 331 -18.50 -12.77 -5.76
CA LEU A 331 -18.86 -11.65 -4.89
C LEU A 331 -20.18 -10.98 -5.26
N THR A 332 -20.61 -11.10 -6.51
CA THR A 332 -21.77 -10.38 -7.09
C THR A 332 -23.09 -11.18 -7.09
N THR A 333 -23.17 -12.32 -6.41
CA THR A 333 -24.37 -13.17 -6.38
C THR A 333 -25.28 -12.92 -5.17
#